data_221ee62f6c440b8e62fd0942aef48919
#
_entry.id   221ee62f6c440b8e62fd0942aef48919
#
_cell.length_a   1.000
_cell.length_b   1.000
_cell.length_c   1.000
_cell.angle_alpha   90.00
_cell.angle_beta   90.00
_cell.angle_gamma   90.00
#
_symmetry.space_group_name_H-M   'P 1'
#
loop_
_entity.id
_entity.type
_entity.pdbx_description
1 polymer ?
#
loop_
_entity_poly.entity_id
_entity_poly.type
_entity_poly.pdbx_seq_one_letter_code
_entity_poly.pdbx_strand_id
1 'polypeptide(L)'
;MPSPLKQANVLDYLPASEHAALRAGRSTHDCTGGIQAAIDASGKVFVPAGVYPVKQLNLKSGFELYGEGPTSQLKAYDASLASEFMLVTHIRDGGTRRVADNMRDIHLHDLKLDGRVAEFGYAQFFYLLAVNATSDLTVERVTFHGFRGDGMYVGSGTLAGTERHNQRIAVRDCVFDGAVKDNRNGLSVIDCDGLTVEHCVFRNIGNAKLSHSVGGIDFEPDHDWSIYRDVTISGCRFIDIDTVNTAGITFFNGHQTGDNIHDWTVSDCEFTNCYWGIDTSTKAKTVASRPDNLRVLNCDFLNSIRVDVAVKGLSGTQISCCTFRRSPPGSGPGGDAIRLGAIASRTSRNAINTVITGNMFTGIRPQMGVIGVLGADGLVCAGNVFTDIHATCINFAEDKSPDHKRVIDRITISGNVVTHGTRTGSMSFLSTSNDMRISKGRLMLAHSSEYSNDVDSSVRKVANGATIEFRGTTPTP
;
A
#
# COMPACT_ATOMS: atom_id res chain seq x y z
N MET A 1 41.78 -1.49 3.86
CA MET A 1 40.63 -0.61 4.03
C MET A 1 40.43 0.12 2.70
N PRO A 2 39.22 0.21 2.13
CA PRO A 2 39.02 1.04 0.97
C PRO A 2 39.32 2.49 1.35
N SER A 3 39.94 3.24 0.43
CA SER A 3 40.20 4.67 0.61
C SER A 3 38.86 5.38 0.90
N PRO A 4 38.82 6.38 1.81
CA PRO A 4 37.60 7.13 2.06
C PRO A 4 37.13 7.76 0.75
N LEU A 5 35.81 7.66 0.49
CA LEU A 5 35.19 8.26 -0.69
C LEU A 5 35.52 9.77 -0.70
N LYS A 6 35.99 10.26 -1.84
CA LYS A 6 36.21 11.70 -2.01
C LYS A 6 34.86 12.40 -1.90
N GLN A 7 34.75 13.36 -1.00
CA GLN A 7 33.54 14.17 -0.78
C GLN A 7 33.60 15.42 -1.66
N ALA A 8 32.47 15.77 -2.27
CA ALA A 8 32.25 17.03 -2.97
C ALA A 8 31.12 17.82 -2.29
N ASN A 9 31.23 19.15 -2.29
CA ASN A 9 30.15 20.06 -1.94
C ASN A 9 29.58 20.63 -3.24
N VAL A 10 28.25 20.58 -3.44
CA VAL A 10 27.64 21.05 -4.69
C VAL A 10 27.93 22.53 -4.96
N LEU A 11 28.10 23.33 -3.94
CA LEU A 11 28.43 24.77 -4.11
C LEU A 11 29.78 24.99 -4.79
N ASP A 12 30.75 24.08 -4.64
CA ASP A 12 32.06 24.18 -5.31
C ASP A 12 31.98 24.03 -6.83
N TYR A 13 30.83 23.51 -7.32
CA TYR A 13 30.55 23.28 -8.75
C TYR A 13 29.50 24.25 -9.32
N LEU A 14 29.03 25.20 -8.52
CA LEU A 14 28.04 26.19 -8.89
C LEU A 14 28.66 27.60 -8.87
N PRO A 15 28.17 28.55 -9.70
CA PRO A 15 28.69 29.90 -9.71
C PRO A 15 28.63 30.56 -8.32
N ALA A 16 29.72 31.10 -7.85
CA ALA A 16 29.78 31.75 -6.52
C ALA A 16 28.78 32.90 -6.37
N SER A 17 28.44 33.58 -7.48
CA SER A 17 27.42 34.63 -7.52
C SER A 17 26.02 34.14 -7.14
N GLU A 18 25.72 32.83 -7.33
CA GLU A 18 24.43 32.22 -7.01
C GLU A 18 24.32 31.73 -5.57
N HIS A 19 25.44 31.53 -4.86
CA HIS A 19 25.43 30.88 -3.55
C HIS A 19 24.48 31.53 -2.53
N ALA A 20 24.47 32.86 -2.48
CA ALA A 20 23.60 33.59 -1.55
C ALA A 20 22.12 33.46 -1.92
N ALA A 21 21.79 33.46 -3.22
CA ALA A 21 20.43 33.26 -3.72
C ALA A 21 19.94 31.85 -3.53
N LEU A 22 20.81 30.84 -3.76
CA LEU A 22 20.51 29.40 -3.51
C LEU A 22 20.21 29.16 -2.03
N ARG A 23 21.06 29.63 -1.12
CA ARG A 23 20.84 29.51 0.32
C ARG A 23 19.57 30.20 0.79
N ALA A 24 19.18 31.28 0.16
CA ALA A 24 17.96 32.04 0.45
C ALA A 24 16.71 31.50 -0.27
N GLY A 25 16.82 30.42 -1.08
CA GLY A 25 15.72 29.86 -1.85
C GLY A 25 15.17 30.76 -2.96
N ARG A 26 15.95 31.73 -3.46
CA ARG A 26 15.51 32.72 -4.45
C ARG A 26 16.19 32.59 -5.80
N SER A 27 17.14 31.66 -5.95
CA SER A 27 17.80 31.41 -7.21
C SER A 27 16.87 30.76 -8.23
N THR A 28 16.96 31.24 -9.48
CA THR A 28 16.34 30.63 -10.66
C THR A 28 17.39 29.94 -11.54
N HIS A 29 18.63 29.87 -11.08
CA HIS A 29 19.72 29.23 -11.80
C HIS A 29 19.49 27.71 -11.94
N ASP A 30 19.68 27.20 -13.17
CA ASP A 30 19.66 25.74 -13.40
C ASP A 30 20.95 25.11 -12.83
N CYS A 31 20.80 24.42 -11.68
CA CYS A 31 21.92 23.81 -10.97
C CYS A 31 22.29 22.42 -11.52
N THR A 32 21.57 21.90 -12.52
CA THR A 32 21.71 20.51 -13.01
C THR A 32 23.14 20.18 -13.40
N GLY A 33 23.76 20.99 -14.26
CA GLY A 33 25.11 20.71 -14.75
C GLY A 33 26.18 20.72 -13.66
N GLY A 34 26.09 21.66 -12.71
CA GLY A 34 27.03 21.74 -11.59
C GLY A 34 26.88 20.57 -10.64
N ILE A 35 25.65 20.22 -10.25
CA ILE A 35 25.41 19.09 -9.35
C ILE A 35 25.78 17.77 -10.04
N GLN A 36 25.49 17.59 -11.34
CA GLN A 36 25.92 16.40 -12.07
C GLN A 36 27.43 16.28 -12.09
N ALA A 37 28.16 17.39 -12.30
CA ALA A 37 29.62 17.38 -12.26
C ALA A 37 30.17 16.98 -10.87
N ALA A 38 29.51 17.40 -9.78
CA ALA A 38 29.85 16.94 -8.43
C ALA A 38 29.61 15.43 -8.26
N ILE A 39 28.49 14.91 -8.77
CA ILE A 39 28.15 13.47 -8.77
C ILE A 39 29.21 12.68 -9.54
N ASP A 40 29.57 13.14 -10.74
CA ASP A 40 30.52 12.44 -11.60
C ASP A 40 31.93 12.40 -10.99
N ALA A 41 32.35 13.49 -10.32
CA ALA A 41 33.67 13.64 -9.75
C ALA A 41 33.89 12.93 -8.41
N SER A 42 32.81 12.50 -7.72
CA SER A 42 32.89 12.11 -6.31
C SER A 42 31.98 10.94 -5.98
N GLY A 43 32.38 10.08 -5.04
CA GLY A 43 31.52 9.01 -4.51
C GLY A 43 30.55 9.49 -3.40
N LYS A 44 30.78 10.73 -2.88
CA LYS A 44 29.98 11.29 -1.81
C LYS A 44 29.72 12.77 -2.07
N VAL A 45 28.46 13.18 -2.17
CA VAL A 45 28.07 14.55 -2.51
C VAL A 45 27.21 15.16 -1.42
N PHE A 46 27.66 16.28 -0.90
CA PHE A 46 26.97 17.06 0.12
C PHE A 46 26.20 18.23 -0.54
N VAL A 47 24.94 18.34 -0.20
CA VAL A 47 24.04 19.44 -0.59
C VAL A 47 23.78 20.28 0.66
N PRO A 48 24.43 21.45 0.83
CA PRO A 48 24.16 22.34 1.96
C PRO A 48 22.70 22.84 1.99
N ALA A 49 22.27 23.38 3.12
CA ALA A 49 20.97 24.04 3.22
C ALA A 49 20.80 25.11 2.13
N GLY A 50 19.70 25.04 1.40
CA GLY A 50 19.38 25.89 0.24
C GLY A 50 18.37 25.22 -0.69
N VAL A 51 17.97 25.95 -1.74
CA VAL A 51 17.05 25.46 -2.78
C VAL A 51 17.77 25.46 -4.11
N TYR A 52 17.92 24.29 -4.70
CA TYR A 52 18.68 24.03 -5.90
C TYR A 52 17.73 23.58 -7.03
N PRO A 53 17.37 24.48 -7.97
CA PRO A 53 16.57 24.10 -9.13
C PRO A 53 17.34 23.14 -10.04
N VAL A 54 16.76 21.96 -10.31
CA VAL A 54 17.38 20.90 -11.11
C VAL A 54 16.38 20.29 -12.08
N LYS A 55 16.92 19.77 -13.18
CA LYS A 55 16.20 18.88 -14.10
C LYS A 55 16.49 17.44 -13.68
N GLN A 56 17.11 16.66 -14.55
CA GLN A 56 17.46 15.28 -14.26
C GLN A 56 18.91 15.15 -13.79
N LEU A 57 19.11 14.40 -12.71
CA LEU A 57 20.41 14.01 -12.20
C LEU A 57 20.56 12.48 -12.29
N ASN A 58 21.63 12.02 -12.89
CA ASN A 58 21.94 10.60 -13.03
C ASN A 58 22.80 10.15 -11.86
N LEU A 59 22.31 9.19 -11.12
CA LEU A 59 23.04 8.55 -10.02
C LEU A 59 23.99 7.48 -10.56
N LYS A 60 24.87 6.98 -9.72
CA LYS A 60 25.84 5.93 -10.06
C LYS A 60 26.02 4.95 -8.92
N SER A 61 26.63 3.81 -9.19
CA SER A 61 26.95 2.81 -8.17
C SER A 61 28.02 3.32 -7.18
N GLY A 62 27.95 2.86 -5.92
CA GLY A 62 28.89 3.22 -4.87
C GLY A 62 28.80 4.71 -4.51
N PHE A 63 27.60 5.25 -4.40
CA PHE A 63 27.36 6.69 -4.34
C PHE A 63 26.49 7.09 -3.14
N GLU A 64 26.85 8.20 -2.51
CA GLU A 64 26.09 8.82 -1.42
C GLU A 64 25.73 10.27 -1.76
N LEU A 65 24.42 10.60 -1.74
CA LEU A 65 23.92 11.96 -1.86
C LEU A 65 23.19 12.36 -0.58
N TYR A 66 23.64 13.43 0.06
CA TYR A 66 23.07 13.81 1.36
C TYR A 66 23.09 15.31 1.60
N GLY A 67 22.26 15.75 2.54
CA GLY A 67 22.14 17.14 2.93
C GLY A 67 22.04 17.36 4.43
N GLU A 68 21.38 18.46 4.80
CA GLU A 68 21.12 18.90 6.17
C GLU A 68 19.62 18.72 6.52
N GLY A 69 18.99 17.68 6.00
CA GLY A 69 17.57 17.44 6.15
C GLY A 69 16.71 18.22 5.15
N PRO A 70 15.44 18.53 5.47
CA PRO A 70 14.50 19.19 4.54
C PRO A 70 14.90 20.60 4.10
N THR A 71 15.90 21.20 4.71
CA THR A 71 16.47 22.47 4.32
C THR A 71 17.40 22.36 3.10
N SER A 72 17.91 21.17 2.80
CA SER A 72 18.68 20.86 1.59
C SER A 72 17.72 20.36 0.51
N GLN A 73 17.24 21.28 -0.33
CA GLN A 73 16.15 21.02 -1.26
C GLN A 73 16.63 20.99 -2.71
N LEU A 74 16.44 19.85 -3.38
CA LEU A 74 16.45 19.77 -4.84
C LEU A 74 15.01 20.03 -5.33
N LYS A 75 14.84 21.02 -6.21
CA LYS A 75 13.54 21.50 -6.67
C LYS A 75 13.43 21.38 -8.19
N ALA A 76 12.31 20.85 -8.70
CA ALA A 76 12.09 20.76 -10.14
C ALA A 76 12.24 22.14 -10.81
N TYR A 77 13.09 22.21 -11.85
CA TYR A 77 13.49 23.46 -12.48
C TYR A 77 12.30 24.15 -13.15
N ASP A 78 11.59 23.46 -14.04
CA ASP A 78 10.46 24.01 -14.78
C ASP A 78 9.37 22.98 -15.10
N ALA A 79 8.29 23.42 -15.74
CA ALA A 79 7.13 22.59 -16.08
C ALA A 79 7.37 21.65 -17.28
N SER A 80 8.42 21.88 -18.09
CA SER A 80 8.71 21.09 -19.29
C SER A 80 9.11 19.65 -18.98
N LEU A 81 9.43 19.36 -17.70
CA LEU A 81 9.80 18.05 -17.17
C LEU A 81 8.60 17.10 -16.97
N ALA A 82 7.54 17.20 -17.77
CA ALA A 82 6.32 16.43 -17.57
C ALA A 82 6.46 14.91 -17.79
N SER A 83 7.57 14.47 -18.38
CA SER A 83 7.84 13.05 -18.64
C SER A 83 9.27 12.67 -18.21
N GLU A 84 9.83 13.35 -17.23
CA GLU A 84 11.21 13.17 -16.81
C GLU A 84 11.31 12.85 -15.33
N PHE A 85 12.51 12.55 -14.88
CA PHE A 85 12.82 12.15 -13.51
C PHE A 85 13.76 13.18 -12.90
N MET A 86 13.62 13.47 -11.62
CA MET A 86 14.57 14.35 -10.94
C MET A 86 15.85 13.60 -10.59
N LEU A 87 15.75 12.42 -9.98
CA LEU A 87 16.88 11.54 -9.70
C LEU A 87 16.65 10.20 -10.38
N VAL A 88 17.65 9.63 -11.02
CA VAL A 88 17.50 8.36 -11.73
C VAL A 88 18.72 7.44 -11.59
N THR A 89 18.47 6.13 -11.49
CA THR A 89 19.50 5.09 -11.50
C THR A 89 19.67 4.41 -12.87
N HIS A 90 19.04 4.93 -13.93
CA HIS A 90 19.19 4.40 -15.27
C HIS A 90 19.66 5.50 -16.23
N ILE A 91 20.43 5.13 -17.25
CA ILE A 91 20.96 6.06 -18.24
C ILE A 91 19.95 6.21 -19.37
N ARG A 92 19.62 7.47 -19.71
CA ARG A 92 18.92 7.81 -20.93
C ARG A 92 19.92 8.09 -22.04
N ASP A 93 19.87 7.32 -23.12
CA ASP A 93 20.68 7.55 -24.31
C ASP A 93 19.77 7.94 -25.47
N GLY A 94 19.92 9.17 -25.99
CA GLY A 94 19.19 9.66 -27.14
C GLY A 94 17.66 9.59 -27.05
N GLY A 95 17.08 9.73 -25.85
CA GLY A 95 15.64 9.65 -25.63
C GLY A 95 15.10 8.23 -25.41
N THR A 96 15.91 7.23 -25.52
CA THR A 96 15.55 5.83 -25.22
C THR A 96 15.94 5.52 -23.78
N ARG A 97 15.00 4.96 -22.99
CA ARG A 97 15.33 4.44 -21.66
C ARG A 97 16.28 3.27 -21.81
N ARG A 98 17.52 3.45 -21.42
CA ARG A 98 18.43 2.32 -21.19
C ARG A 98 18.40 1.99 -19.72
N VAL A 99 18.03 0.77 -19.40
CA VAL A 99 18.19 0.23 -18.05
C VAL A 99 19.69 0.16 -17.79
N ALA A 100 20.16 0.85 -16.75
CA ALA A 100 21.55 0.71 -16.32
C ALA A 100 21.83 -0.73 -15.92
N ASP A 101 23.03 -1.20 -16.17
CA ASP A 101 23.39 -2.56 -15.81
C ASP A 101 23.76 -2.62 -14.33
N ASN A 102 22.80 -3.10 -13.53
CA ASN A 102 23.00 -3.42 -12.11
C ASN A 102 23.66 -2.30 -11.28
N MET A 103 23.01 -1.15 -11.21
CA MET A 103 23.38 -0.12 -10.23
C MET A 103 23.30 -0.69 -8.81
N ARG A 104 24.23 -0.30 -7.92
CA ARG A 104 24.25 -0.81 -6.56
C ARG A 104 24.94 0.11 -5.57
N ASP A 105 24.74 -0.17 -4.30
CA ASP A 105 25.40 0.54 -3.21
C ASP A 105 25.14 2.05 -3.28
N ILE A 106 23.86 2.46 -3.30
CA ILE A 106 23.45 3.86 -3.39
C ILE A 106 22.76 4.26 -2.07
N HIS A 107 23.16 5.40 -1.53
CA HIS A 107 22.56 5.95 -0.33
C HIS A 107 22.12 7.40 -0.56
N LEU A 108 20.82 7.68 -0.38
CA LEU A 108 20.23 9.01 -0.45
C LEU A 108 19.65 9.36 0.93
N HIS A 109 20.09 10.47 1.53
CA HIS A 109 19.55 10.79 2.86
C HIS A 109 19.60 12.29 3.20
N ASP A 110 18.76 12.67 4.16
CA ASP A 110 18.70 14.03 4.71
C ASP A 110 18.48 15.10 3.64
N LEU A 111 17.51 14.88 2.75
CA LEU A 111 17.20 15.75 1.60
C LEU A 111 15.71 16.04 1.50
N LYS A 112 15.36 17.09 0.79
CA LYS A 112 14.02 17.32 0.25
C LYS A 112 14.08 17.33 -1.28
N LEU A 113 13.19 16.53 -1.90
CA LEU A 113 12.92 16.55 -3.34
C LEU A 113 11.54 17.19 -3.54
N ASP A 114 11.45 18.24 -4.38
CA ASP A 114 10.21 19.00 -4.58
C ASP A 114 9.83 19.07 -6.06
N GLY A 115 8.72 18.41 -6.40
CA GLY A 115 8.20 18.32 -7.77
C GLY A 115 7.33 19.50 -8.19
N ARG A 116 6.96 20.40 -7.28
CA ARG A 116 6.15 21.62 -7.53
C ARG A 116 4.77 21.34 -8.13
N VAL A 117 4.09 20.29 -7.69
CA VAL A 117 2.76 19.94 -8.24
C VAL A 117 1.76 21.10 -8.10
N ALA A 118 1.82 21.87 -7.02
CA ALA A 118 0.92 23.02 -6.82
C ALA A 118 1.10 24.12 -7.87
N GLU A 119 2.29 24.22 -8.48
CA GLU A 119 2.60 25.20 -9.52
C GLU A 119 2.42 24.62 -10.93
N PHE A 120 2.83 23.37 -11.14
CA PHE A 120 2.92 22.78 -12.47
C PHE A 120 1.82 21.77 -12.78
N GLY A 121 1.01 21.37 -11.77
CA GLY A 121 -0.05 20.38 -11.90
C GLY A 121 0.44 18.96 -12.12
N TYR A 122 -0.51 18.07 -12.33
CA TYR A 122 -0.30 16.65 -12.56
C TYR A 122 0.53 16.34 -13.80
N ALA A 123 1.44 15.38 -13.68
CA ALA A 123 2.21 14.81 -14.79
C ALA A 123 2.54 13.34 -14.49
N GLN A 124 1.80 12.42 -15.09
CA GLN A 124 1.80 10.99 -14.77
C GLN A 124 3.20 10.35 -14.72
N PHE A 125 4.08 10.75 -15.60
CA PHE A 125 5.41 10.14 -15.76
C PHE A 125 6.55 10.99 -15.20
N PHE A 126 6.24 11.98 -14.39
CA PHE A 126 7.26 12.74 -13.66
C PHE A 126 7.43 12.17 -12.26
N TYR A 127 8.59 11.61 -11.99
CA TYR A 127 8.95 10.99 -10.71
C TYR A 127 10.09 11.76 -10.03
N LEU A 128 10.05 11.89 -8.69
CA LEU A 128 11.16 12.54 -7.98
C LEU A 128 12.37 11.62 -7.90
N LEU A 129 12.16 10.32 -7.74
CA LEU A 129 13.21 9.29 -7.81
C LEU A 129 12.73 8.12 -8.66
N ALA A 130 13.43 7.80 -9.73
CA ALA A 130 13.17 6.63 -10.55
C ALA A 130 14.32 5.61 -10.43
N VAL A 131 13.97 4.40 -10.05
CA VAL A 131 14.91 3.29 -9.77
C VAL A 131 14.62 2.16 -10.73
N ASN A 132 15.65 1.64 -11.41
CA ASN A 132 15.54 0.48 -12.26
C ASN A 132 16.82 -0.35 -12.17
N ALA A 133 16.70 -1.66 -12.16
CA ALA A 133 17.83 -2.59 -12.12
C ALA A 133 18.87 -2.23 -11.06
N THR A 134 18.41 -1.93 -9.87
CA THR A 134 19.23 -1.39 -8.78
C THR A 134 19.19 -2.33 -7.59
N SER A 135 20.37 -2.59 -7.00
CA SER A 135 20.51 -3.39 -5.78
C SER A 135 21.09 -2.52 -4.66
N ASP A 136 20.75 -2.87 -3.41
CA ASP A 136 21.36 -2.22 -2.24
C ASP A 136 21.19 -0.69 -2.25
N LEU A 137 19.97 -0.22 -2.54
CA LEU A 137 19.60 1.19 -2.42
C LEU A 137 18.99 1.46 -1.04
N THR A 138 19.52 2.45 -0.34
CA THR A 138 18.92 2.99 0.87
C THR A 138 18.49 4.44 0.65
N VAL A 139 17.24 4.73 0.96
CA VAL A 139 16.66 6.08 0.98
C VAL A 139 16.20 6.37 2.40
N GLU A 140 16.79 7.35 3.05
CA GLU A 140 16.58 7.56 4.48
C GLU A 140 16.40 9.05 4.82
N ARG A 141 15.40 9.38 5.62
CA ARG A 141 15.09 10.76 6.02
C ARG A 141 14.98 11.74 4.84
N VAL A 142 14.41 11.26 3.72
CA VAL A 142 14.13 12.06 2.53
C VAL A 142 12.67 12.49 2.54
N THR A 143 12.44 13.78 2.25
CA THR A 143 11.09 14.31 2.02
C THR A 143 10.82 14.38 0.53
N PHE A 144 9.91 13.55 0.04
CA PHE A 144 9.34 13.62 -1.31
C PHE A 144 8.12 14.54 -1.25
N HIS A 145 8.24 15.75 -1.78
CA HIS A 145 7.21 16.78 -1.66
C HIS A 145 6.67 17.19 -3.02
N GLY A 146 5.35 17.36 -3.08
CA GLY A 146 4.72 17.95 -4.25
C GLY A 146 5.01 17.21 -5.57
N PHE A 147 5.13 15.88 -5.52
CA PHE A 147 5.34 15.07 -6.70
C PHE A 147 4.14 15.17 -7.65
N ARG A 148 4.41 15.21 -8.96
CA ARG A 148 3.41 15.42 -10.01
C ARG A 148 2.83 14.10 -10.53
N GLY A 149 3.65 13.06 -10.66
CA GLY A 149 3.31 11.67 -10.81
C GLY A 149 3.57 10.95 -9.50
N ASP A 150 4.65 10.20 -9.41
CA ASP A 150 5.01 9.45 -8.22
C ASP A 150 6.17 10.11 -7.44
N GLY A 151 6.16 9.96 -6.12
CA GLY A 151 7.30 10.37 -5.30
C GLY A 151 8.52 9.52 -5.61
N MET A 152 8.38 8.19 -5.53
CA MET A 152 9.42 7.23 -5.91
C MET A 152 8.82 6.13 -6.79
N TYR A 153 9.54 5.78 -7.85
CA TYR A 153 9.16 4.73 -8.79
C TYR A 153 10.24 3.64 -8.83
N VAL A 154 9.91 2.45 -8.38
CA VAL A 154 10.78 1.26 -8.42
C VAL A 154 10.31 0.42 -9.61
N GLY A 155 10.87 0.72 -10.76
CA GLY A 155 10.45 0.18 -12.05
C GLY A 155 11.06 -1.19 -12.34
N SER A 156 10.89 -1.62 -13.57
CA SER A 156 11.47 -2.84 -14.11
C SER A 156 12.00 -2.60 -15.52
N GLY A 157 12.71 -3.56 -16.09
CA GLY A 157 13.18 -3.44 -17.44
C GLY A 157 14.00 -4.64 -17.91
N THR A 158 14.40 -4.58 -19.18
CA THR A 158 15.29 -5.56 -19.79
C THR A 158 16.52 -4.87 -20.35
N LEU A 159 17.67 -5.55 -20.30
CA LEU A 159 18.87 -5.13 -21.00
C LEU A 159 19.31 -6.25 -21.93
N ALA A 160 19.43 -5.93 -23.23
CA ALA A 160 19.74 -6.92 -24.28
C ALA A 160 18.84 -8.19 -24.21
N GLY A 161 17.55 -8.00 -23.92
CA GLY A 161 16.57 -9.09 -23.81
C GLY A 161 16.61 -9.88 -22.50
N THR A 162 17.50 -9.54 -21.56
CA THR A 162 17.58 -10.18 -20.24
C THR A 162 16.86 -9.34 -19.19
N GLU A 163 16.02 -9.98 -18.40
CA GLU A 163 15.31 -9.37 -17.28
C GLU A 163 16.28 -8.76 -16.27
N ARG A 164 15.91 -7.62 -15.74
CA ARG A 164 16.65 -6.89 -14.69
C ARG A 164 15.71 -6.55 -13.55
N HIS A 165 16.11 -6.91 -12.35
CA HIS A 165 15.32 -6.75 -11.13
C HIS A 165 15.96 -5.74 -10.20
N ASN A 166 15.11 -5.06 -9.41
CA ASN A 166 15.57 -4.36 -8.24
C ASN A 166 15.69 -5.34 -7.07
N GLN A 167 16.68 -5.14 -6.22
CA GLN A 167 16.93 -6.03 -5.08
C GLN A 167 17.36 -5.26 -3.85
N ARG A 168 16.81 -5.63 -2.69
CA ARG A 168 17.19 -5.07 -1.38
C ARG A 168 17.11 -3.54 -1.35
N ILE A 169 15.93 -3.03 -1.65
CA ILE A 169 15.61 -1.61 -1.57
C ILE A 169 15.08 -1.30 -0.17
N ALA A 170 15.66 -0.30 0.49
CA ALA A 170 15.23 0.16 1.80
C ALA A 170 14.83 1.64 1.77
N VAL A 171 13.62 1.93 2.26
CA VAL A 171 13.06 3.29 2.39
C VAL A 171 12.70 3.51 3.86
N ARG A 172 13.42 4.38 4.56
CA ARG A 172 13.27 4.55 6.01
C ARG A 172 13.09 6.01 6.40
N ASP A 173 12.25 6.24 7.40
CA ASP A 173 12.05 7.56 8.01
C ASP A 173 11.73 8.66 6.98
N CYS A 174 11.11 8.31 5.85
CA CYS A 174 10.82 9.20 4.75
C CYS A 174 9.41 9.80 4.85
N VAL A 175 9.23 10.97 4.23
CA VAL A 175 7.92 11.62 4.11
C VAL A 175 7.54 11.74 2.64
N PHE A 176 6.42 11.13 2.26
CA PHE A 176 5.79 11.27 0.96
C PHE A 176 4.57 12.19 1.09
N ASP A 177 4.75 13.46 0.78
CA ASP A 177 3.73 14.50 0.88
C ASP A 177 3.35 15.00 -0.52
N GLY A 178 2.19 14.63 -1.00
CA GLY A 178 1.68 15.07 -2.28
C GLY A 178 1.34 16.57 -2.34
N ALA A 179 1.41 17.29 -1.23
CA ALA A 179 1.11 18.71 -1.03
C ALA A 179 -0.35 19.06 -1.36
N VAL A 180 -0.77 18.79 -2.58
CA VAL A 180 -2.15 18.88 -3.07
C VAL A 180 -2.55 17.56 -3.70
N LYS A 181 -3.83 17.18 -3.66
CA LYS A 181 -4.33 15.92 -4.22
C LYS A 181 -4.49 16.02 -5.76
N ASP A 182 -3.39 16.30 -6.45
CA ASP A 182 -3.26 16.33 -7.91
C ASP A 182 -1.97 15.61 -8.33
N ASN A 183 -1.79 14.40 -7.81
CA ASN A 183 -0.60 13.55 -7.96
C ASN A 183 -1.04 12.08 -8.18
N ARG A 184 -0.08 11.15 -8.25
CA ARG A 184 -0.39 9.73 -8.42
C ARG A 184 -0.03 8.95 -7.14
N ASN A 185 1.14 8.35 -7.04
CA ASN A 185 1.51 7.49 -5.92
C ASN A 185 2.64 8.09 -5.08
N GLY A 186 2.67 7.78 -3.79
CA GLY A 186 3.84 8.05 -2.98
C GLY A 186 5.02 7.20 -3.44
N LEU A 187 4.84 5.89 -3.44
CA LEU A 187 5.81 4.89 -3.88
C LEU A 187 5.11 3.91 -4.84
N SER A 188 5.56 3.83 -6.09
CA SER A 188 5.16 2.79 -7.04
C SER A 188 6.21 1.69 -7.10
N VAL A 189 5.78 0.44 -7.06
CA VAL A 189 6.65 -0.74 -7.13
C VAL A 189 6.18 -1.63 -8.27
N ILE A 190 7.00 -1.71 -9.32
CA ILE A 190 6.76 -2.55 -10.50
C ILE A 190 7.49 -3.88 -10.36
N ASP A 191 8.65 -3.85 -9.70
CA ASP A 191 9.50 -5.01 -9.51
C ASP A 191 10.49 -4.78 -8.37
N CYS A 192 10.52 -5.67 -7.38
CA CYS A 192 11.53 -5.66 -6.33
C CYS A 192 11.59 -6.99 -5.59
N ASP A 193 12.78 -7.54 -5.43
CA ASP A 193 13.10 -8.69 -4.57
C ASP A 193 13.74 -8.19 -3.28
N GLY A 194 12.99 -8.22 -2.18
CA GLY A 194 13.39 -7.63 -0.91
C GLY A 194 13.16 -6.11 -0.85
N LEU A 195 11.94 -5.69 -0.49
CA LEU A 195 11.59 -4.29 -0.24
C LEU A 195 11.30 -4.08 1.24
N THR A 196 11.96 -3.09 1.83
CA THR A 196 11.69 -2.65 3.21
C THR A 196 11.25 -1.20 3.21
N VAL A 197 10.07 -0.90 3.77
CA VAL A 197 9.55 0.46 3.97
C VAL A 197 9.24 0.63 5.46
N GLU A 198 10.00 1.45 6.16
CA GLU A 198 9.92 1.56 7.61
C GLU A 198 9.76 3.01 8.07
N HIS A 199 8.86 3.23 9.04
CA HIS A 199 8.62 4.52 9.71
C HIS A 199 8.36 5.70 8.76
N CYS A 200 7.78 5.41 7.59
CA CYS A 200 7.48 6.43 6.59
C CYS A 200 6.09 7.03 6.78
N VAL A 201 5.92 8.28 6.32
CA VAL A 201 4.63 8.97 6.33
C VAL A 201 4.19 9.22 4.89
N PHE A 202 2.99 8.77 4.54
CA PHE A 202 2.34 9.00 3.25
C PHE A 202 1.10 9.84 3.47
N ARG A 203 1.03 11.02 2.82
CA ARG A 203 -0.11 11.93 3.02
C ARG A 203 -0.40 12.81 1.80
N ASN A 204 -1.63 13.33 1.73
CA ASN A 204 -2.07 14.22 0.65
C ASN A 204 -1.91 13.60 -0.74
N ILE A 205 -2.13 12.29 -0.84
CA ILE A 205 -1.97 11.53 -2.07
C ILE A 205 -3.33 11.24 -2.67
N GLY A 206 -3.47 11.49 -3.97
CA GLY A 206 -4.69 11.22 -4.71
C GLY A 206 -4.90 12.17 -5.88
N ASN A 207 -5.84 11.80 -6.76
CA ASN A 207 -6.28 12.63 -7.86
C ASN A 207 -7.69 12.23 -8.29
N ALA A 208 -8.64 13.08 -8.05
CA ALA A 208 -10.05 12.84 -8.37
C ALA A 208 -10.35 12.72 -9.88
N LYS A 209 -9.40 13.12 -10.75
CA LYS A 209 -9.55 13.04 -12.21
C LYS A 209 -9.12 11.68 -12.77
N LEU A 210 -8.41 10.85 -11.97
CA LEU A 210 -7.93 9.55 -12.43
C LEU A 210 -9.00 8.48 -12.25
N SER A 211 -9.14 7.61 -13.25
CA SER A 211 -10.09 6.49 -13.25
C SER A 211 -9.50 5.20 -12.68
N HIS A 212 -8.21 5.16 -12.40
CA HIS A 212 -7.49 4.00 -11.85
C HIS A 212 -7.07 4.27 -10.41
N SER A 213 -6.80 3.20 -9.69
CA SER A 213 -6.33 3.27 -8.31
C SER A 213 -4.99 3.99 -8.23
N VAL A 214 -4.83 4.82 -7.22
CA VAL A 214 -3.58 5.47 -6.83
C VAL A 214 -3.44 5.34 -5.32
N GLY A 215 -2.25 5.46 -4.77
CA GLY A 215 -2.10 5.21 -3.36
C GLY A 215 -0.81 5.70 -2.71
N GLY A 216 -0.74 5.48 -1.40
CA GLY A 216 0.49 5.68 -0.65
C GLY A 216 1.59 4.80 -1.22
N ILE A 217 1.36 3.49 -1.26
CA ILE A 217 2.23 2.50 -1.93
C ILE A 217 1.39 1.70 -2.91
N ASP A 218 1.85 1.60 -4.16
CA ASP A 218 1.16 0.89 -5.24
C ASP A 218 2.07 -0.17 -5.86
N PHE A 219 1.70 -1.46 -5.66
CA PHE A 219 2.34 -2.60 -6.31
C PHE A 219 1.59 -2.92 -7.58
N GLU A 220 2.17 -2.58 -8.72
CA GLU A 220 1.55 -2.69 -10.05
C GLU A 220 2.53 -3.34 -11.05
N PRO A 221 2.60 -4.70 -11.11
CA PRO A 221 3.56 -5.38 -11.99
C PRO A 221 3.20 -5.17 -13.46
N ASP A 222 4.18 -4.75 -14.24
CA ASP A 222 4.03 -4.55 -15.69
C ASP A 222 4.27 -5.84 -16.51
N HIS A 223 4.93 -6.83 -15.90
CA HIS A 223 5.39 -8.02 -16.62
C HIS A 223 5.10 -9.30 -15.83
N ASP A 224 4.97 -10.42 -16.54
CA ASP A 224 4.77 -11.75 -15.94
C ASP A 224 5.96 -12.20 -15.08
N TRP A 225 7.14 -11.65 -15.32
CA TRP A 225 8.36 -11.92 -14.56
C TRP A 225 8.63 -10.92 -13.43
N SER A 226 7.80 -9.90 -13.23
CA SER A 226 7.94 -8.98 -12.10
C SER A 226 7.93 -9.71 -10.76
N ILE A 227 8.80 -9.31 -9.85
CA ILE A 227 9.01 -9.95 -8.54
C ILE A 227 8.51 -9.02 -7.44
N TYR A 228 7.76 -9.57 -6.48
CA TYR A 228 7.42 -8.95 -5.19
C TYR A 228 7.57 -9.98 -4.09
N ARG A 229 8.79 -10.25 -3.67
CA ARG A 229 9.09 -11.17 -2.58
C ARG A 229 9.69 -10.43 -1.41
N ASP A 230 9.53 -10.97 -0.21
CA ASP A 230 10.14 -10.43 1.00
C ASP A 230 9.86 -8.93 1.18
N VAL A 231 8.58 -8.56 1.07
CA VAL A 231 8.14 -7.17 1.25
C VAL A 231 7.76 -6.93 2.70
N THR A 232 8.41 -5.96 3.32
CA THR A 232 8.09 -5.51 4.69
C THR A 232 7.73 -4.03 4.69
N ILE A 233 6.54 -3.71 5.20
CA ILE A 233 6.07 -2.35 5.43
C ILE A 233 5.74 -2.26 6.92
N SER A 234 6.50 -1.47 7.69
CA SER A 234 6.36 -1.44 9.14
C SER A 234 6.46 -0.04 9.73
N GLY A 235 5.69 0.23 10.79
CA GLY A 235 5.69 1.51 11.50
C GLY A 235 5.30 2.71 10.63
N CYS A 236 4.65 2.50 9.49
CA CYS A 236 4.30 3.55 8.54
C CYS A 236 2.95 4.18 8.86
N ARG A 237 2.76 5.43 8.43
CA ARG A 237 1.50 6.17 8.58
C ARG A 237 0.96 6.60 7.23
N PHE A 238 -0.30 6.26 6.96
CA PHE A 238 -1.05 6.61 5.75
C PHE A 238 -2.20 7.53 6.16
N ILE A 239 -2.13 8.80 5.76
CA ILE A 239 -3.00 9.86 6.30
C ILE A 239 -3.68 10.64 5.16
N ASP A 240 -5.01 10.78 5.22
CA ASP A 240 -5.79 11.59 4.30
C ASP A 240 -5.60 11.19 2.81
N ILE A 241 -5.50 9.88 2.57
CA ILE A 241 -5.52 9.27 1.24
C ILE A 241 -6.97 8.89 0.92
N ASP A 242 -7.82 9.90 0.75
CA ASP A 242 -9.27 9.81 0.84
C ASP A 242 -10.00 10.10 -0.49
N THR A 243 -9.27 10.33 -1.57
CA THR A 243 -9.87 10.48 -2.90
C THR A 243 -10.49 9.16 -3.35
N VAL A 244 -11.58 9.21 -4.10
CA VAL A 244 -12.27 8.01 -4.61
C VAL A 244 -11.28 7.10 -5.35
N ASN A 245 -11.31 5.82 -5.03
CA ASN A 245 -10.41 4.77 -5.56
C ASN A 245 -8.95 4.89 -5.14
N THR A 246 -8.62 5.64 -4.10
CA THR A 246 -7.26 5.65 -3.54
C THR A 246 -7.12 4.62 -2.41
N ALA A 247 -5.89 4.17 -2.16
CA ALA A 247 -5.59 3.28 -1.04
C ALA A 247 -4.33 3.72 -0.29
N GLY A 248 -4.25 3.40 0.99
CA GLY A 248 -2.97 3.47 1.71
C GLY A 248 -1.93 2.57 1.03
N ILE A 249 -2.30 1.30 0.82
CA ILE A 249 -1.47 0.31 0.10
C ILE A 249 -2.33 -0.45 -0.89
N THR A 250 -1.87 -0.55 -2.14
CA THR A 250 -2.49 -1.39 -3.18
C THR A 250 -1.55 -2.53 -3.53
N PHE A 251 -2.02 -3.77 -3.40
CA PHE A 251 -1.35 -4.95 -3.93
C PHE A 251 -2.12 -5.45 -5.14
N PHE A 252 -1.72 -5.03 -6.32
CA PHE A 252 -2.33 -5.46 -7.56
C PHE A 252 -1.43 -6.44 -8.30
N ASN A 253 -1.92 -7.63 -8.61
CA ASN A 253 -1.28 -8.56 -9.53
C ASN A 253 -2.11 -8.66 -10.80
N GLY A 254 -1.67 -7.96 -11.84
CA GLY A 254 -2.25 -8.03 -13.18
C GLY A 254 -1.80 -9.25 -13.99
N HIS A 255 -0.69 -9.87 -13.59
CA HIS A 255 -0.03 -10.97 -14.26
C HIS A 255 -0.16 -12.27 -13.45
N GLN A 256 0.12 -13.43 -14.05
CA GLN A 256 -0.38 -14.71 -13.56
C GLN A 256 0.65 -15.60 -12.85
N THR A 257 1.81 -15.08 -12.50
CA THR A 257 2.89 -15.86 -11.91
C THR A 257 2.91 -15.71 -10.39
N GLY A 258 2.26 -16.63 -9.68
CA GLY A 258 2.24 -16.63 -8.22
C GLY A 258 3.61 -16.88 -7.57
N ASP A 259 4.53 -17.55 -8.27
CA ASP A 259 5.85 -17.91 -7.72
C ASP A 259 6.76 -16.72 -7.44
N ASN A 260 6.48 -15.57 -8.06
CA ASN A 260 7.24 -14.35 -7.90
C ASN A 260 6.61 -13.34 -6.93
N ILE A 261 5.43 -13.65 -6.39
CA ILE A 261 4.63 -12.69 -5.61
C ILE A 261 4.16 -13.33 -4.32
N HIS A 262 4.95 -13.20 -3.26
CA HIS A 262 4.67 -13.81 -1.97
C HIS A 262 5.43 -13.13 -0.81
N ASP A 263 5.08 -13.50 0.42
CA ASP A 263 5.70 -13.07 1.67
C ASP A 263 5.66 -11.55 1.90
N TRP A 264 4.45 -11.02 1.99
CA TRP A 264 4.22 -9.62 2.32
C TRP A 264 3.83 -9.45 3.78
N THR A 265 4.49 -8.54 4.46
CA THR A 265 4.15 -8.16 5.83
C THR A 265 3.88 -6.67 5.92
N VAL A 266 2.71 -6.32 6.44
CA VAL A 266 2.34 -4.96 6.84
C VAL A 266 2.12 -4.99 8.34
N SER A 267 2.98 -4.34 9.12
CA SER A 267 2.89 -4.38 10.58
C SER A 267 3.06 -3.02 11.23
N ASP A 268 2.44 -2.86 12.38
CA ASP A 268 2.60 -1.66 13.21
C ASP A 268 2.29 -0.34 12.48
N CYS A 269 1.43 -0.39 11.46
CA CYS A 269 1.08 0.74 10.60
C CYS A 269 -0.23 1.41 11.04
N GLU A 270 -0.32 2.72 10.80
CA GLU A 270 -1.52 3.52 11.04
C GLU A 270 -2.14 3.97 9.70
N PHE A 271 -3.45 3.74 9.54
CA PHE A 271 -4.23 4.18 8.39
C PHE A 271 -5.34 5.11 8.87
N THR A 272 -5.23 6.39 8.60
CA THR A 272 -6.18 7.41 9.05
C THR A 272 -6.82 8.13 7.88
N ASN A 273 -8.16 8.16 7.83
CA ASN A 273 -8.95 8.79 6.78
C ASN A 273 -8.57 8.33 5.36
N CYS A 274 -8.31 7.05 5.16
CA CYS A 274 -8.05 6.50 3.83
C CYS A 274 -9.37 6.11 3.14
N TYR A 275 -9.46 6.23 1.80
CA TYR A 275 -10.60 5.69 1.08
C TYR A 275 -10.62 4.15 1.17
N TRP A 276 -9.47 3.50 0.89
CA TRP A 276 -9.16 2.13 1.25
C TRP A 276 -7.91 2.13 2.13
N GLY A 277 -7.85 1.33 3.17
CA GLY A 277 -6.61 1.15 3.93
C GLY A 277 -5.61 0.30 3.13
N ILE A 278 -5.93 -1.00 2.97
CA ILE A 278 -5.18 -1.95 2.14
C ILE A 278 -6.15 -2.55 1.12
N ASP A 279 -5.84 -2.43 -0.18
CA ASP A 279 -6.60 -3.05 -1.26
C ASP A 279 -5.76 -4.05 -2.02
N THR A 280 -6.28 -5.27 -2.19
CA THR A 280 -5.59 -6.32 -2.94
C THR A 280 -6.41 -6.74 -4.15
N SER A 281 -5.74 -7.10 -5.23
CA SER A 281 -6.41 -7.61 -6.42
C SER A 281 -5.47 -8.46 -7.25
N THR A 282 -5.96 -9.57 -7.80
CA THR A 282 -5.20 -10.42 -8.73
C THR A 282 -6.04 -10.82 -9.93
N LYS A 283 -5.38 -11.03 -11.06
CA LYS A 283 -5.95 -11.67 -12.26
C LYS A 283 -5.59 -13.16 -12.36
N ALA A 284 -4.96 -13.73 -11.35
CA ALA A 284 -4.56 -15.14 -11.35
C ALA A 284 -5.73 -16.07 -11.68
N LYS A 285 -5.53 -17.01 -12.61
CA LYS A 285 -6.57 -17.91 -13.11
C LYS A 285 -6.71 -19.17 -12.27
N THR A 286 -5.65 -19.60 -11.62
CA THR A 286 -5.61 -20.82 -10.79
C THR A 286 -5.22 -20.49 -9.36
N VAL A 287 -5.53 -21.37 -8.42
CA VAL A 287 -5.11 -21.22 -7.02
C VAL A 287 -3.58 -21.23 -6.90
N ALA A 288 -2.92 -22.11 -7.64
CA ALA A 288 -1.46 -22.25 -7.61
C ALA A 288 -0.70 -21.01 -8.14
N SER A 289 -1.34 -20.18 -8.98
CA SER A 289 -0.74 -18.97 -9.51
C SER A 289 -1.15 -17.70 -8.74
N ARG A 290 -1.81 -17.83 -7.61
CA ARG A 290 -2.23 -16.68 -6.79
C ARG A 290 -1.08 -16.19 -5.92
N PRO A 291 -0.96 -14.88 -5.73
CA PRO A 291 -0.11 -14.33 -4.70
C PRO A 291 -0.49 -14.92 -3.32
N ASP A 292 0.47 -15.15 -2.49
CA ASP A 292 0.22 -15.71 -1.18
C ASP A 292 0.98 -15.02 -0.04
N ASN A 293 0.58 -15.40 1.18
CA ASN A 293 1.26 -15.05 2.41
C ASN A 293 1.30 -13.55 2.73
N LEU A 294 0.15 -12.87 2.63
CA LEU A 294 -0.02 -11.50 3.16
C LEU A 294 -0.29 -11.56 4.68
N ARG A 295 0.51 -10.87 5.45
CA ARG A 295 0.31 -10.66 6.89
C ARG A 295 0.03 -9.19 7.18
N VAL A 296 -1.10 -8.90 7.83
CA VAL A 296 -1.46 -7.59 8.36
C VAL A 296 -1.53 -7.72 9.88
N LEU A 297 -0.54 -7.17 10.56
CA LEU A 297 -0.30 -7.42 11.98
C LEU A 297 -0.21 -6.14 12.78
N ASN A 298 -0.91 -6.06 13.90
CA ASN A 298 -0.82 -4.94 14.85
C ASN A 298 -1.00 -3.55 14.20
N CYS A 299 -1.88 -3.44 13.19
CA CYS A 299 -2.16 -2.19 12.49
C CYS A 299 -3.39 -1.50 13.07
N ASP A 300 -3.42 -0.17 12.96
CA ASP A 300 -4.51 0.69 13.44
C ASP A 300 -5.22 1.36 12.25
N PHE A 301 -6.52 1.12 12.10
CA PHE A 301 -7.34 1.68 11.04
C PHE A 301 -8.38 2.63 11.63
N LEU A 302 -8.26 3.91 11.32
CA LEU A 302 -9.14 4.95 11.82
C LEU A 302 -9.86 5.67 10.69
N ASN A 303 -11.20 5.64 10.71
CA ASN A 303 -12.08 6.39 9.81
C ASN A 303 -11.88 6.13 8.31
N SER A 304 -11.55 4.92 7.90
CA SER A 304 -11.54 4.59 6.48
C SER A 304 -12.94 4.76 5.88
N ILE A 305 -12.96 5.27 4.66
CA ILE A 305 -14.20 5.68 3.99
C ILE A 305 -14.93 4.48 3.37
N ARG A 306 -14.19 3.55 2.78
CA ARG A 306 -14.76 2.43 2.02
C ARG A 306 -14.54 1.08 2.68
N VAL A 307 -13.29 0.66 2.83
CA VAL A 307 -12.88 -0.61 3.48
C VAL A 307 -11.49 -0.43 4.08
N ASP A 308 -11.26 -0.94 5.28
CA ASP A 308 -9.93 -0.91 5.87
C ASP A 308 -9.00 -1.94 5.22
N VAL A 309 -9.43 -3.19 5.09
CA VAL A 309 -8.63 -4.25 4.45
C VAL A 309 -9.51 -5.06 3.49
N ALA A 310 -9.18 -5.02 2.21
CA ALA A 310 -9.86 -5.82 1.18
C ALA A 310 -8.94 -6.91 0.63
N VAL A 311 -9.34 -8.17 0.82
CA VAL A 311 -8.60 -9.35 0.36
C VAL A 311 -9.31 -9.97 -0.84
N LYS A 312 -8.73 -9.79 -2.02
CA LYS A 312 -9.33 -10.21 -3.29
C LYS A 312 -8.36 -11.12 -4.05
N GLY A 313 -8.60 -12.42 -4.03
CA GLY A 313 -7.85 -13.38 -4.81
C GLY A 313 -6.46 -13.75 -4.27
N LEU A 314 -6.20 -13.52 -2.99
CA LEU A 314 -4.99 -13.97 -2.31
C LEU A 314 -5.19 -15.33 -1.63
N SER A 315 -4.09 -16.01 -1.40
CA SER A 315 -4.00 -17.22 -0.58
C SER A 315 -3.13 -16.96 0.65
N GLY A 316 -3.44 -17.62 1.78
CA GLY A 316 -2.61 -17.54 2.98
C GLY A 316 -2.61 -16.19 3.70
N THR A 317 -3.71 -15.44 3.68
CA THR A 317 -3.78 -14.12 4.33
C THR A 317 -4.01 -14.25 5.84
N GLN A 318 -3.25 -13.48 6.62
CA GLN A 318 -3.45 -13.33 8.06
C GLN A 318 -3.72 -11.86 8.41
N ILE A 319 -4.80 -11.59 9.17
CA ILE A 319 -5.12 -10.27 9.74
C ILE A 319 -5.26 -10.46 11.24
N SER A 320 -4.29 -9.98 12.02
CA SER A 320 -4.24 -10.29 13.45
C SER A 320 -3.82 -9.10 14.31
N CYS A 321 -4.41 -9.03 15.50
CA CYS A 321 -4.09 -8.01 16.51
C CYS A 321 -4.26 -6.58 16.02
N CYS A 322 -5.11 -6.35 15.02
CA CYS A 322 -5.38 -5.03 14.46
C CYS A 322 -6.56 -4.36 15.17
N THR A 323 -6.56 -3.02 15.15
CA THR A 323 -7.67 -2.20 15.63
C THR A 323 -8.36 -1.49 14.47
N PHE A 324 -9.68 -1.61 14.41
CA PHE A 324 -10.53 -0.99 13.41
C PHE A 324 -11.54 -0.06 14.11
N ARG A 325 -11.44 1.23 13.90
CA ARG A 325 -12.23 2.22 14.66
C ARG A 325 -12.92 3.26 13.77
N ARG A 326 -14.11 3.69 14.21
CA ARG A 326 -14.75 4.91 13.72
C ARG A 326 -14.95 5.87 14.89
N SER A 327 -14.57 7.13 14.72
CA SER A 327 -14.67 8.16 15.76
C SER A 327 -15.27 9.45 15.19
N PRO A 328 -16.40 9.91 15.74
CA PRO A 328 -17.22 9.27 16.77
C PRO A 328 -17.89 7.97 16.25
N PRO A 329 -18.28 7.04 17.15
CA PRO A 329 -18.88 5.77 16.77
C PRO A 329 -20.13 5.95 15.85
N GLY A 330 -20.21 5.16 14.79
CA GLY A 330 -21.29 5.26 13.79
C GLY A 330 -21.21 6.47 12.87
N SER A 331 -20.17 7.27 12.97
CA SER A 331 -19.90 8.38 12.07
C SER A 331 -19.25 7.90 10.77
N GLY A 332 -19.32 8.77 9.75
CA GLY A 332 -18.69 8.51 8.46
C GLY A 332 -19.58 7.75 7.46
N PRO A 333 -19.13 7.66 6.22
CA PRO A 333 -19.82 6.97 5.14
C PRO A 333 -19.66 5.47 5.32
N GLY A 334 -20.55 4.77 5.92
CA GLY A 334 -20.53 3.35 6.22
C GLY A 334 -19.57 2.51 5.38
N GLY A 335 -18.48 2.02 5.98
CA GLY A 335 -17.46 1.20 5.35
C GLY A 335 -17.20 -0.07 6.15
N ASP A 336 -16.91 -1.18 5.45
CA ASP A 336 -16.57 -2.44 6.11
C ASP A 336 -15.14 -2.35 6.69
N ALA A 337 -14.85 -3.05 7.77
CA ALA A 337 -13.46 -3.17 8.22
C ALA A 337 -12.69 -4.15 7.33
N ILE A 338 -13.22 -5.35 7.16
CA ILE A 338 -12.58 -6.36 6.32
C ILE A 338 -13.56 -6.82 5.24
N ARG A 339 -13.07 -6.94 4.02
CA ARG A 339 -13.83 -7.49 2.91
C ARG A 339 -13.07 -8.62 2.24
N LEU A 340 -13.69 -9.80 2.18
CA LEU A 340 -13.13 -11.00 1.56
C LEU A 340 -13.82 -11.28 0.23
N GLY A 341 -13.04 -11.42 -0.84
CA GLY A 341 -13.54 -11.61 -2.19
C GLY A 341 -13.90 -10.30 -2.89
N ALA A 342 -14.25 -10.37 -4.16
CA ALA A 342 -14.59 -9.19 -4.98
C ALA A 342 -16.08 -9.11 -5.33
N ILE A 343 -16.58 -7.86 -5.33
CA ILE A 343 -17.89 -7.50 -5.91
C ILE A 343 -17.69 -7.30 -7.38
N ALA A 344 -18.28 -7.83 -8.33
CA ALA A 344 -18.27 -7.46 -9.74
C ALA A 344 -16.89 -7.36 -10.42
N SER A 345 -16.23 -8.45 -10.67
CA SER A 345 -15.23 -8.54 -11.72
C SER A 345 -15.42 -9.87 -12.46
N ARG A 346 -15.07 -9.90 -13.75
CA ARG A 346 -15.21 -11.07 -14.62
C ARG A 346 -14.41 -12.32 -14.20
N THR A 347 -13.77 -12.29 -13.04
CA THR A 347 -13.02 -13.42 -12.48
C THR A 347 -13.38 -13.62 -11.03
N SER A 348 -13.68 -14.88 -10.63
CA SER A 348 -13.89 -15.23 -9.22
C SER A 348 -12.61 -15.00 -8.42
N ARG A 349 -12.66 -14.09 -7.44
CA ARG A 349 -11.52 -13.70 -6.62
C ARG A 349 -11.79 -14.00 -5.16
N ASN A 350 -11.94 -15.28 -4.85
CA ASN A 350 -12.10 -15.72 -3.48
C ASN A 350 -10.83 -15.48 -2.67
N ALA A 351 -10.96 -15.08 -1.43
CA ALA A 351 -9.90 -15.18 -0.44
C ALA A 351 -9.72 -16.66 -0.06
N ILE A 352 -8.48 -17.14 0.01
CA ILE A 352 -8.18 -18.55 0.29
C ILE A 352 -7.33 -18.65 1.54
N ASN A 353 -7.67 -19.61 2.42
CA ASN A 353 -6.94 -19.85 3.67
C ASN A 353 -6.67 -18.56 4.46
N THR A 354 -7.74 -17.80 4.74
CA THR A 354 -7.66 -16.52 5.44
C THR A 354 -7.87 -16.69 6.93
N VAL A 355 -7.04 -16.07 7.74
CA VAL A 355 -7.12 -16.07 9.20
C VAL A 355 -7.33 -14.66 9.72
N ILE A 356 -8.41 -14.43 10.48
CA ILE A 356 -8.77 -13.15 11.11
C ILE A 356 -8.88 -13.37 12.61
N THR A 357 -7.87 -12.97 13.39
CA THR A 357 -7.80 -13.35 14.81
C THR A 357 -7.33 -12.21 15.72
N GLY A 358 -7.94 -12.13 16.91
CA GLY A 358 -7.50 -11.19 17.94
C GLY A 358 -7.66 -9.72 17.60
N ASN A 359 -8.53 -9.39 16.66
CA ASN A 359 -8.76 -8.00 16.24
C ASN A 359 -9.84 -7.31 17.08
N MET A 360 -9.77 -5.99 17.17
CA MET A 360 -10.76 -5.14 17.82
C MET A 360 -11.50 -4.29 16.79
N PHE A 361 -12.81 -4.37 16.78
CA PHE A 361 -13.69 -3.58 15.91
C PHE A 361 -14.59 -2.69 16.76
N THR A 362 -14.52 -1.36 16.59
CA THR A 362 -15.23 -0.43 17.46
C THR A 362 -15.95 0.66 16.66
N GLY A 363 -17.23 0.86 16.95
CA GLY A 363 -18.03 1.96 16.44
C GLY A 363 -18.30 1.91 14.92
N ILE A 364 -18.16 0.75 14.29
CA ILE A 364 -18.25 0.60 12.84
C ILE A 364 -19.71 0.53 12.40
N ARG A 365 -20.05 1.32 11.37
CA ARG A 365 -21.29 1.22 10.62
C ARG A 365 -20.99 0.63 9.24
N PRO A 366 -21.05 -0.69 9.08
CA PRO A 366 -20.63 -1.33 7.84
C PRO A 366 -21.68 -1.14 6.72
N GLN A 367 -21.21 -1.23 5.48
CA GLN A 367 -22.08 -1.29 4.31
C GLN A 367 -22.68 -2.68 4.11
N MET A 368 -21.87 -3.71 4.32
CA MET A 368 -22.26 -5.12 4.18
C MET A 368 -22.20 -5.83 5.52
N GLY A 369 -21.10 -5.76 6.21
CA GLY A 369 -20.78 -6.31 7.51
C GLY A 369 -19.43 -5.77 7.95
N VAL A 370 -19.15 -5.73 9.24
CA VAL A 370 -17.80 -5.37 9.72
C VAL A 370 -16.77 -6.26 9.03
N ILE A 371 -17.06 -7.56 8.94
CA ILE A 371 -16.38 -8.51 8.07
C ILE A 371 -17.38 -8.96 6.99
N GLY A 372 -17.23 -8.41 5.78
CA GLY A 372 -18.07 -8.74 4.62
C GLY A 372 -17.43 -9.87 3.81
N VAL A 373 -18.05 -11.04 3.73
CA VAL A 373 -17.55 -12.22 3.01
C VAL A 373 -18.33 -12.39 1.72
N LEU A 374 -17.70 -12.08 0.60
CA LEU A 374 -18.24 -12.23 -0.76
C LEU A 374 -17.76 -13.50 -1.44
N GLY A 375 -16.65 -14.06 -0.98
CA GLY A 375 -16.08 -15.30 -1.44
C GLY A 375 -14.86 -15.66 -0.60
N ALA A 376 -14.91 -16.82 0.05
CA ALA A 376 -13.83 -17.35 0.87
C ALA A 376 -13.80 -18.87 0.82
N ASP A 377 -12.63 -19.44 0.78
CA ASP A 377 -12.39 -20.87 0.92
C ASP A 377 -11.29 -21.08 1.97
N GLY A 378 -11.65 -21.66 3.11
CA GLY A 378 -10.76 -21.79 4.27
C GLY A 378 -10.65 -20.48 5.07
N LEU A 379 -11.74 -20.01 5.66
CA LEU A 379 -11.73 -18.85 6.58
C LEU A 379 -11.73 -19.31 8.03
N VAL A 380 -10.81 -18.78 8.83
CA VAL A 380 -10.85 -18.83 10.29
C VAL A 380 -11.06 -17.41 10.82
N CYS A 381 -12.15 -17.18 11.55
CA CYS A 381 -12.45 -15.92 12.22
C CYS A 381 -12.62 -16.19 13.72
N ALA A 382 -11.60 -15.91 14.52
CA ALA A 382 -11.57 -16.36 15.91
C ALA A 382 -11.00 -15.33 16.89
N GLY A 383 -11.58 -15.29 18.10
CA GLY A 383 -11.07 -14.45 19.20
C GLY A 383 -11.10 -12.95 18.92
N ASN A 384 -11.97 -12.47 18.04
CA ASN A 384 -12.10 -11.04 17.76
C ASN A 384 -13.13 -10.40 18.70
N VAL A 385 -13.00 -9.10 18.94
CA VAL A 385 -13.90 -8.30 19.79
C VAL A 385 -14.62 -7.28 18.92
N PHE A 386 -15.94 -7.26 19.01
CA PHE A 386 -16.83 -6.32 18.31
C PHE A 386 -17.56 -5.46 19.35
N THR A 387 -17.33 -4.15 19.34
CA THR A 387 -17.91 -3.19 20.28
C THR A 387 -18.64 -2.08 19.55
N ASP A 388 -19.85 -1.74 19.97
CA ASP A 388 -20.67 -0.67 19.41
C ASP A 388 -20.85 -0.76 17.87
N ILE A 389 -21.11 -1.96 17.39
CA ILE A 389 -21.33 -2.19 15.95
C ILE A 389 -22.73 -1.75 15.55
N HIS A 390 -22.86 -1.04 14.44
CA HIS A 390 -24.10 -0.42 13.98
C HIS A 390 -24.81 -1.21 12.87
N ALA A 391 -24.64 -2.49 12.76
CA ALA A 391 -25.38 -3.43 11.92
C ALA A 391 -24.90 -4.86 12.18
N THR A 392 -24.36 -5.54 11.18
CA THR A 392 -23.92 -6.94 11.25
C THR A 392 -22.40 -7.03 11.47
N CYS A 393 -21.97 -7.86 12.40
CA CYS A 393 -20.55 -8.13 12.62
C CYS A 393 -19.94 -8.91 11.45
N ILE A 394 -20.52 -10.05 11.09
CA ILE A 394 -20.02 -10.88 9.97
C ILE A 394 -21.20 -11.12 9.02
N ASN A 395 -21.03 -10.76 7.75
CA ASN A 395 -22.05 -10.98 6.74
C ASN A 395 -21.50 -11.78 5.55
N PHE A 396 -22.18 -12.85 5.22
CA PHE A 396 -21.95 -13.62 4.01
C PHE A 396 -22.90 -13.13 2.92
N ALA A 397 -22.34 -12.47 1.92
CA ALA A 397 -23.11 -11.88 0.83
C ALA A 397 -22.88 -12.62 -0.48
N GLU A 398 -23.95 -12.95 -1.17
CA GLU A 398 -23.89 -13.54 -2.50
C GLU A 398 -23.65 -12.47 -3.59
N ASP A 399 -22.87 -12.81 -4.61
CA ASP A 399 -22.86 -12.10 -5.87
C ASP A 399 -23.90 -12.68 -6.81
N LYS A 400 -24.83 -11.87 -7.23
CA LYS A 400 -25.88 -12.26 -8.18
C LYS A 400 -25.40 -12.35 -9.64
N SER A 401 -24.11 -12.23 -9.90
CA SER A 401 -23.57 -12.34 -11.25
C SER A 401 -23.60 -13.79 -11.72
N PRO A 402 -24.25 -14.12 -12.85
CA PRO A 402 -24.41 -15.49 -13.31
C PRO A 402 -23.09 -16.18 -13.70
N ASP A 403 -22.03 -15.40 -13.92
CA ASP A 403 -20.75 -15.92 -14.44
C ASP A 403 -19.72 -16.25 -13.36
N HIS A 404 -20.03 -16.05 -12.07
CA HIS A 404 -19.04 -16.15 -11.01
C HIS A 404 -19.41 -17.21 -9.98
N LYS A 405 -18.72 -18.33 -10.01
CA LYS A 405 -18.77 -19.35 -8.97
C LYS A 405 -17.99 -18.84 -7.75
N ARG A 406 -18.65 -18.11 -6.88
CA ARG A 406 -18.10 -17.81 -5.57
C ARG A 406 -18.23 -19.03 -4.69
N VAL A 407 -17.15 -19.31 -3.99
CA VAL A 407 -17.09 -20.40 -3.02
C VAL A 407 -17.12 -19.75 -1.65
N ILE A 408 -18.03 -20.25 -0.80
CA ILE A 408 -17.95 -20.04 0.65
C ILE A 408 -17.89 -21.44 1.24
N ASP A 409 -16.68 -21.85 1.60
CA ASP A 409 -16.39 -23.19 2.07
C ASP A 409 -15.35 -23.19 3.19
N ARG A 410 -15.33 -24.24 3.99
CA ARG A 410 -14.37 -24.46 5.09
C ARG A 410 -14.26 -23.27 6.05
N ILE A 411 -15.40 -22.80 6.55
CA ILE A 411 -15.49 -21.62 7.42
C ILE A 411 -15.50 -22.04 8.89
N THR A 412 -14.65 -21.46 9.69
CA THR A 412 -14.63 -21.59 11.15
C THR A 412 -14.77 -20.24 11.80
N ILE A 413 -15.79 -20.06 12.65
CA ILE A 413 -16.02 -18.85 13.44
C ILE A 413 -16.12 -19.28 14.91
N SER A 414 -15.20 -18.80 15.75
CA SER A 414 -15.13 -19.26 17.14
C SER A 414 -14.57 -18.23 18.10
N GLY A 415 -15.04 -18.24 19.34
CA GLY A 415 -14.48 -17.44 20.44
C GLY A 415 -14.51 -15.94 20.24
N ASN A 416 -15.34 -15.41 19.33
CA ASN A 416 -15.50 -13.98 19.16
C ASN A 416 -16.41 -13.42 20.26
N VAL A 417 -16.12 -12.20 20.70
CA VAL A 417 -16.87 -11.51 21.74
C VAL A 417 -17.58 -10.30 21.13
N VAL A 418 -18.85 -10.11 21.45
CA VAL A 418 -19.64 -8.94 21.05
C VAL A 418 -20.12 -8.20 22.28
N THR A 419 -19.84 -6.91 22.32
CA THR A 419 -20.28 -6.03 23.41
C THR A 419 -21.14 -4.91 22.88
N HIS A 420 -22.29 -4.73 23.52
CA HIS A 420 -23.20 -3.61 23.22
C HIS A 420 -22.88 -2.45 24.15
N GLY A 421 -21.97 -1.59 23.87
CA GLY A 421 -21.66 -0.44 24.74
C GLY A 421 -22.88 0.41 25.13
N THR A 422 -22.96 1.65 24.71
CA THR A 422 -24.09 2.56 25.00
C THR A 422 -25.22 2.52 23.98
N ARG A 423 -25.21 1.61 23.03
CA ARG A 423 -26.09 1.60 21.88
C ARG A 423 -27.50 1.11 22.16
N THR A 424 -28.50 1.82 21.62
CA THR A 424 -29.90 1.36 21.49
C THR A 424 -30.16 0.98 20.04
N GLY A 425 -30.38 -0.31 19.74
CA GLY A 425 -30.71 -0.79 18.40
C GLY A 425 -30.34 -2.25 18.17
N SER A 426 -30.99 -2.89 17.21
CA SER A 426 -30.73 -4.30 16.87
C SER A 426 -29.39 -4.43 16.17
N MET A 427 -28.60 -5.40 16.58
CA MET A 427 -27.35 -5.81 15.95
C MET A 427 -27.44 -7.30 15.64
N SER A 428 -26.88 -7.73 14.53
CA SER A 428 -26.75 -9.13 14.18
C SER A 428 -25.27 -9.53 14.22
N PHE A 429 -24.95 -10.62 14.91
CA PHE A 429 -23.59 -11.15 14.88
C PHE A 429 -23.27 -11.78 13.53
N LEU A 430 -24.20 -12.56 12.99
CA LEU A 430 -24.02 -13.24 11.72
C LEU A 430 -25.28 -13.08 10.86
N SER A 431 -25.10 -12.69 9.60
CA SER A 431 -26.18 -12.64 8.63
C SER A 431 -25.75 -13.17 7.26
N THR A 432 -26.75 -13.52 6.46
CA THR A 432 -26.56 -13.88 5.05
C THR A 432 -27.49 -13.01 4.21
N SER A 433 -27.03 -12.54 3.07
CA SER A 433 -27.94 -12.00 2.06
C SER A 433 -28.67 -13.15 1.34
N ASN A 434 -29.89 -12.87 0.88
CA ASN A 434 -30.80 -13.87 0.30
C ASN A 434 -30.11 -14.79 -0.72
N ASP A 435 -30.48 -16.08 -0.68
CA ASP A 435 -30.11 -17.14 -1.63
C ASP A 435 -28.65 -17.63 -1.62
N MET A 436 -27.92 -17.46 -0.54
CA MET A 436 -26.58 -18.03 -0.42
C MET A 436 -26.61 -19.56 -0.35
N ARG A 437 -25.83 -20.22 -1.21
CA ARG A 437 -25.59 -21.67 -1.14
C ARG A 437 -24.19 -21.93 -0.63
N ILE A 438 -24.08 -22.57 0.53
CA ILE A 438 -22.80 -23.14 0.99
C ILE A 438 -22.67 -24.50 0.28
N SER A 439 -21.81 -24.55 -0.74
CA SER A 439 -21.56 -25.73 -1.53
C SER A 439 -20.51 -26.60 -0.84
N LYS A 440 -20.93 -27.69 -0.22
CA LYS A 440 -20.05 -28.70 0.39
C LYS A 440 -19.04 -28.15 1.39
N GLY A 441 -19.45 -27.95 2.60
CA GLY A 441 -18.56 -27.53 3.67
C GLY A 441 -19.25 -27.57 5.04
N ARG A 442 -18.45 -27.47 6.08
CA ARG A 442 -18.91 -27.47 7.46
C ARG A 442 -18.75 -26.07 8.00
N LEU A 443 -19.85 -25.36 8.25
CA LEU A 443 -19.83 -24.11 9.00
C LEU A 443 -19.78 -24.46 10.50
N MET A 444 -18.65 -24.24 11.15
CA MET A 444 -18.51 -24.43 12.59
C MET A 444 -18.68 -23.09 13.29
N LEU A 445 -19.76 -22.94 14.04
CA LEU A 445 -19.99 -21.78 14.90
C LEU A 445 -19.78 -22.23 16.35
N ALA A 446 -18.72 -21.75 17.00
CA ALA A 446 -18.55 -21.89 18.43
C ALA A 446 -18.81 -20.51 19.08
N HIS A 447 -19.80 -20.45 19.94
CA HIS A 447 -20.38 -19.23 20.47
C HIS A 447 -20.32 -19.24 22.01
N SER A 448 -20.04 -18.10 22.63
CA SER A 448 -20.32 -17.95 24.05
C SER A 448 -21.82 -17.79 24.29
N SER A 449 -22.34 -18.34 25.38
CA SER A 449 -23.77 -18.56 25.68
C SER A 449 -24.67 -17.32 25.73
N GLU A 450 -24.09 -16.12 25.73
CA GLU A 450 -24.86 -14.87 25.84
C GLU A 450 -25.54 -14.42 24.54
N TYR A 451 -25.22 -15.01 23.38
CA TYR A 451 -25.62 -14.51 22.07
C TYR A 451 -26.36 -15.50 21.18
N SER A 452 -26.97 -16.54 21.74
CA SER A 452 -27.70 -17.55 20.99
C SER A 452 -28.91 -17.02 20.18
N ASN A 453 -29.35 -15.79 20.46
CA ASN A 453 -30.48 -15.14 19.77
C ASN A 453 -30.05 -14.23 18.61
N ASP A 454 -28.78 -13.91 18.47
CA ASP A 454 -28.26 -12.92 17.50
C ASP A 454 -27.86 -13.52 16.16
N VAL A 455 -28.06 -14.80 15.95
CA VAL A 455 -27.87 -15.44 14.65
C VAL A 455 -29.16 -15.27 13.84
N ASP A 456 -29.09 -14.51 12.74
CA ASP A 456 -30.22 -14.26 11.86
C ASP A 456 -30.81 -15.60 11.38
N SER A 457 -32.14 -15.70 11.37
CA SER A 457 -32.88 -16.88 10.92
C SER A 457 -32.57 -17.27 9.46
N SER A 458 -32.05 -16.35 8.66
CA SER A 458 -31.55 -16.60 7.31
C SER A 458 -30.39 -17.59 7.28
N VAL A 459 -29.49 -17.57 8.28
CA VAL A 459 -28.37 -18.53 8.40
C VAL A 459 -28.88 -19.97 8.57
N ARG A 460 -30.01 -20.14 9.24
CA ARG A 460 -30.65 -21.46 9.45
C ARG A 460 -31.26 -22.06 8.17
N LYS A 461 -31.64 -21.22 7.18
CA LYS A 461 -32.24 -21.67 5.91
C LYS A 461 -31.21 -22.09 4.86
N VAL A 462 -29.97 -21.68 5.00
CA VAL A 462 -28.92 -21.88 3.98
C VAL A 462 -28.28 -23.25 4.02
N ALA A 463 -28.51 -24.02 5.07
CA ALA A 463 -27.88 -25.30 5.28
C ALA A 463 -28.55 -26.46 4.52
N ASN A 464 -28.74 -26.35 3.22
CA ASN A 464 -29.16 -27.48 2.40
C ASN A 464 -27.96 -28.43 2.19
N GLY A 465 -27.74 -29.34 3.17
CA GLY A 465 -26.65 -30.32 3.15
C GLY A 465 -25.34 -29.90 3.86
N ALA A 466 -25.27 -28.75 4.51
CA ALA A 466 -24.19 -28.40 5.41
C ALA A 466 -24.62 -28.59 6.87
N THR A 467 -23.76 -29.16 7.70
CA THR A 467 -24.00 -29.28 9.14
C THR A 467 -23.57 -27.99 9.82
N ILE A 468 -24.52 -27.26 10.40
CA ILE A 468 -24.22 -26.12 11.27
C ILE A 468 -24.10 -26.68 12.69
N GLU A 469 -22.86 -26.78 13.19
CA GLU A 469 -22.65 -27.16 14.60
C GLU A 469 -22.47 -25.89 15.45
N PHE A 470 -23.43 -25.66 16.35
CA PHE A 470 -23.29 -24.72 17.44
C PHE A 470 -22.63 -25.46 18.63
N ARG A 471 -21.41 -25.11 18.95
CA ARG A 471 -20.78 -25.52 20.20
C ARG A 471 -20.87 -24.36 21.18
N GLY A 472 -21.99 -24.20 21.84
CA GLY A 472 -22.17 -23.34 22.99
C GLY A 472 -22.18 -24.15 24.27
N THR A 473 -21.56 -23.68 25.33
CA THR A 473 -21.88 -24.14 26.67
C THR A 473 -23.24 -23.54 27.01
N THR A 474 -24.27 -24.39 27.10
CA THR A 474 -25.58 -24.01 27.63
C THR A 474 -25.39 -23.43 29.03
N PRO A 475 -25.97 -22.25 29.37
CA PRO A 475 -26.08 -21.86 30.77
C PRO A 475 -26.97 -22.88 31.46
N THR A 476 -26.49 -23.44 32.52
CA THR A 476 -27.36 -24.14 33.49
C THR A 476 -28.32 -23.09 34.08
N PRO A 477 -29.62 -23.39 34.22
CA PRO A 477 -30.61 -22.46 34.72
C PRO A 477 -30.33 -21.97 36.13
#